data_b7653df30341bfe472ef96ed526d7b21
#
_entry.id   b7653df30341bfe472ef96ed526d7b21
#
_cell.length_a   1.000
_cell.length_b   1.000
_cell.length_c   1.000
_cell.angle_alpha   90.00
_cell.angle_beta   90.00
_cell.angle_gamma   90.00
#
_symmetry.space_group_name_H-M   'P 1'
#
loop_
_entity.id
_entity.type
_entity.pdbx_description
1 polymer ?
#
loop_
_entity_poly.entity_id
_entity_poly.type
_entity_poly.pdbx_seq_one_letter_code
_entity_poly.pdbx_strand_id
1 'polypeptide(L)'
;VAEAIEAIAHGDENTSKVVGRRIQDIKLPPGTIIGAIVRNEDVIIANASHSIEQGDHVIMFITDKKYVPEVEKLFQPSPFFL
;
A
#
# COMPACT_ATOMS: atom_id res chain seq x y z
N VAL A 1 5.48 19.07 -4.54
CA VAL A 1 6.47 18.15 -5.08
C VAL A 1 6.09 16.73 -4.73
N ALA A 2 6.11 15.87 -5.72
CA ALA A 2 5.71 14.47 -5.53
C ALA A 2 6.82 13.67 -4.84
N GLU A 3 6.41 12.71 -4.04
CA GLU A 3 7.29 11.73 -3.42
C GLU A 3 6.99 10.37 -4.01
N ALA A 4 8.05 9.58 -4.23
CA ALA A 4 7.91 8.17 -4.55
C ALA A 4 8.34 7.41 -3.30
N ILE A 5 7.48 6.53 -2.82
CA ILE A 5 7.81 5.74 -1.63
C ILE A 5 7.55 4.27 -1.89
N GLU A 6 8.23 3.43 -1.14
CA GLU A 6 8.02 2.00 -1.13
C GLU A 6 7.58 1.59 0.27
N ALA A 7 6.47 0.88 0.37
CA ALA A 7 6.00 0.36 1.65
C ALA A 7 5.85 -1.15 1.53
N ILE A 8 6.17 -1.86 2.59
CA ILE A 8 6.01 -3.32 2.63
C ILE A 8 4.69 -3.63 3.29
N ALA A 9 3.91 -4.50 2.65
CA ALA A 9 2.61 -4.93 3.17
C ALA A 9 2.82 -6.01 4.22
N HIS A 10 2.90 -5.61 5.48
CA HIS A 10 3.05 -6.51 6.61
C HIS A 10 1.70 -6.94 7.16
N GLY A 11 1.69 -8.09 7.83
CA GLY A 11 0.50 -8.61 8.48
C GLY A 11 -0.34 -9.45 7.54
N ASP A 12 -1.50 -9.84 8.00
CA ASP A 12 -2.44 -10.66 7.23
C ASP A 12 -3.76 -9.90 7.04
N GLU A 13 -4.74 -10.56 6.48
CA GLU A 13 -6.04 -9.94 6.21
C GLU A 13 -6.73 -9.42 7.47
N ASN A 14 -6.42 -10.00 8.63
CA ASN A 14 -7.05 -9.63 9.88
C ASN A 14 -6.35 -8.48 10.58
N THR A 15 -5.05 -8.29 10.34
CA THR A 15 -4.26 -7.27 11.02
C THR A 15 -3.92 -6.09 10.14
N SER A 16 -3.93 -6.28 8.82
CA SER A 16 -3.55 -5.24 7.85
C SER A 16 -4.78 -4.56 7.27
N LYS A 17 -4.63 -3.28 6.96
CA LYS A 17 -5.67 -2.53 6.26
C LYS A 17 -5.54 -2.64 4.75
N VAL A 18 -4.46 -3.26 4.26
CA VAL A 18 -4.18 -3.34 2.83
C VAL A 18 -4.06 -4.77 2.33
N VAL A 19 -3.52 -5.69 3.13
CA VAL A 19 -3.35 -7.09 2.71
C VAL A 19 -4.71 -7.74 2.46
N GLY A 20 -4.83 -8.41 1.32
CA GLY A 20 -6.06 -9.10 0.93
C GLY A 20 -7.09 -8.20 0.27
N ARG A 21 -6.81 -6.92 0.13
CA ARG A 21 -7.74 -5.97 -0.48
C ARG A 21 -7.28 -5.60 -1.87
N ARG A 22 -8.24 -5.37 -2.76
CA ARG A 22 -7.93 -4.84 -4.08
C ARG A 22 -7.57 -3.37 -3.94
N ILE A 23 -6.71 -2.89 -4.83
CA ILE A 23 -6.27 -1.50 -4.79
C ILE A 23 -7.46 -0.54 -4.79
N GLN A 24 -8.48 -0.84 -5.62
CA GLN A 24 -9.66 0.02 -5.69
C GLN A 24 -10.44 0.13 -4.38
N ASP A 25 -10.24 -0.83 -3.47
CA ASP A 25 -10.94 -0.87 -2.19
C ASP A 25 -10.12 -0.29 -1.04
N ILE A 26 -8.88 0.13 -1.32
CA ILE A 26 -8.03 0.75 -0.31
C ILE A 26 -8.26 2.25 -0.30
N LYS A 27 -8.49 2.78 0.88
CA LYS A 27 -8.78 4.20 1.03
C LYS A 27 -7.48 4.99 1.14
N LEU A 28 -6.95 5.39 0.00
CA LEU A 28 -5.71 6.16 -0.07
C LEU A 28 -6.00 7.65 0.11
N PRO A 29 -5.05 8.42 0.70
CA PRO A 29 -5.19 9.88 0.76
C PRO A 29 -5.25 10.50 -0.63
N PRO A 30 -5.76 11.73 -0.73
CA PRO A 30 -5.79 12.42 -2.01
C PRO A 30 -4.41 12.50 -2.65
N GLY A 31 -4.35 12.34 -3.97
CA GLY A 31 -3.12 12.46 -4.73
C GLY A 31 -2.14 11.30 -4.54
N THR A 32 -2.60 10.17 -4.01
CA THR A 32 -1.78 8.99 -3.80
C THR A 32 -2.16 7.92 -4.82
N ILE A 33 -1.17 7.38 -5.50
CA ILE A 33 -1.36 6.36 -6.53
C ILE A 33 -0.42 5.20 -6.26
N ILE A 34 -0.95 3.98 -6.30
CA ILE A 34 -0.12 2.77 -6.31
C ILE A 34 0.25 2.50 -7.76
N GLY A 35 1.54 2.54 -8.06
CA GLY A 35 2.05 2.38 -9.41
C GLY A 35 2.51 0.97 -9.73
N ALA A 36 3.09 0.28 -8.75
CA ALA A 36 3.63 -1.05 -8.96
C ALA A 36 3.65 -1.85 -7.68
N ILE A 37 3.65 -3.17 -7.83
CA ILE A 37 3.83 -4.12 -6.73
C ILE A 37 5.00 -5.00 -7.10
N VAL A 38 5.97 -5.16 -6.19
CA VAL A 38 7.06 -6.11 -6.37
C VAL A 38 6.77 -7.31 -5.48
N ARG A 39 6.56 -8.45 -6.11
CA ARG A 39 6.19 -9.69 -5.45
C ARG A 39 7.12 -10.79 -5.93
N ASN A 40 7.89 -11.37 -5.02
CA ASN A 40 8.82 -12.46 -5.36
C ASN A 40 9.71 -12.11 -6.55
N GLU A 41 10.30 -10.94 -6.57
CA GLU A 41 11.18 -10.44 -7.62
C GLU A 41 10.45 -10.02 -8.91
N ASP A 42 9.16 -10.27 -9.02
CA ASP A 42 8.39 -9.82 -10.17
C ASP A 42 7.83 -8.42 -9.95
N VAL A 43 7.94 -7.58 -10.97
CA VAL A 43 7.35 -6.25 -10.93
C VAL A 43 6.00 -6.30 -11.65
N ILE A 44 4.97 -5.99 -10.90
CA ILE A 44 3.60 -5.97 -11.41
C ILE A 44 3.20 -4.51 -11.55
N ILE A 45 2.86 -4.07 -12.76
CA ILE A 45 2.30 -2.74 -12.94
C ILE A 45 0.88 -2.79 -12.37
N ALA A 46 0.63 -1.95 -11.38
CA ALA A 46 -0.60 -2.05 -10.60
C ALA A 46 -1.81 -1.53 -11.37
N ASN A 47 -2.94 -2.20 -11.18
CA ASN A 47 -4.22 -1.68 -11.62
C ASN A 47 -5.24 -1.88 -10.50
N ALA A 48 -6.42 -1.28 -10.67
CA ALA A 48 -7.44 -1.22 -9.62
C ALA A 48 -7.90 -2.59 -9.12
N SER A 49 -7.85 -3.61 -9.96
CA SER A 49 -8.35 -4.94 -9.59
C SER A 49 -7.30 -5.83 -8.93
N HIS A 50 -6.03 -5.43 -8.92
CA HIS A 50 -4.99 -6.20 -8.27
C HIS A 50 -5.17 -6.17 -6.75
N SER A 51 -5.01 -7.33 -6.11
CA SER A 51 -5.02 -7.43 -4.64
C SER A 51 -3.60 -7.37 -4.12
N ILE A 52 -3.45 -6.79 -2.93
CA ILE A 52 -2.16 -6.74 -2.24
C ILE A 52 -2.02 -7.99 -1.39
N GLU A 53 -0.87 -8.63 -1.46
CA GLU A 53 -0.54 -9.83 -0.69
C GLU A 53 0.50 -9.52 0.37
N GLN A 54 0.50 -10.31 1.42
CA GLN A 54 1.50 -10.19 2.48
C GLN A 54 2.90 -10.27 1.89
N GLY A 55 3.76 -9.34 2.30
CA GLY A 55 5.14 -9.28 1.84
C GLY A 55 5.34 -8.49 0.56
N ASP A 56 4.28 -8.04 -0.08
CA ASP A 56 4.41 -7.19 -1.27
C ASP A 56 5.13 -5.90 -0.94
N HIS A 57 6.04 -5.51 -1.84
CA HIS A 57 6.62 -4.18 -1.83
C HIS A 57 5.76 -3.31 -2.76
N VAL A 58 5.14 -2.30 -2.19
CA VAL A 58 4.17 -1.48 -2.92
C VAL A 58 4.81 -0.12 -3.21
N ILE A 59 4.94 0.19 -4.49
CA ILE A 59 5.55 1.43 -4.96
C ILE A 59 4.43 2.44 -5.20
N MET A 60 4.52 3.57 -4.52
CA MET A 60 3.49 4.60 -4.57
C MET A 60 4.06 5.95 -4.91
N PHE A 61 3.23 6.78 -5.56
CA PHE A 61 3.54 8.17 -5.82
C PHE A 61 2.55 9.03 -5.06
N ILE A 62 3.06 10.00 -4.31
CA ILE A 62 2.26 10.88 -3.46
C ILE A 62 2.54 12.31 -3.90
N THR A 63 1.51 13.02 -4.38
CA THR A 63 1.69 14.37 -4.91
C THR A 63 1.90 15.41 -3.82
N ASP A 64 1.43 15.13 -2.59
CA ASP A 64 1.60 16.05 -1.47
C ASP A 64 2.25 15.29 -0.32
N LYS A 65 3.49 15.62 -0.02
CA LYS A 65 4.28 14.88 0.98
C LYS A 65 3.69 14.92 2.38
N LYS A 66 2.75 15.83 2.65
CA LYS A 66 2.09 15.84 3.97
C LYS A 66 1.31 14.57 4.25
N TYR A 67 0.96 13.81 3.19
CA TYR A 67 0.24 12.55 3.34
C TYR A 67 1.15 11.32 3.51
N VAL A 68 2.48 11.49 3.43
CA VAL A 68 3.40 10.36 3.59
C VAL A 68 3.19 9.64 4.93
N PRO A 69 3.11 10.33 6.07
CA PRO A 69 2.89 9.64 7.34
C PRO A 69 1.58 8.85 7.37
N GLU A 70 0.52 9.38 6.75
CA GLU A 70 -0.77 8.69 6.71
C GLU A 70 -0.68 7.42 5.88
N VAL A 71 0.03 7.45 4.75
CA VAL A 71 0.24 6.29 3.90
C VAL A 71 1.05 5.23 4.63
N GLU A 72 2.13 5.66 5.29
CA GLU A 72 2.97 4.73 6.06
C GLU A 72 2.16 4.05 7.16
N LYS A 73 1.32 4.80 7.85
CA LYS A 73 0.47 4.24 8.90
C LYS A 73 -0.55 3.25 8.34
N LEU A 74 -1.05 3.52 7.13
CA LEU A 74 -2.01 2.63 6.48
C LEU A 74 -1.42 1.24 6.22
N PHE A 75 -0.10 1.17 5.96
CA PHE A 75 0.58 -0.08 5.68
C PHE A 75 1.08 -0.81 6.92
N GLN A 76 0.97 -0.20 8.09
CA GLN A 76 1.38 -0.85 9.34
C GLN A 76 0.26 -1.73 9.86
N PRO A 77 0.57 -2.97 10.31
CA PRO A 77 -0.44 -3.80 10.95
C PRO A 77 -0.86 -3.18 12.27
N SER A 78 -2.10 -3.47 12.69
CA SER A 78 -2.57 -3.03 13.98
C SER A 78 -2.00 -3.93 15.07
N PRO A 79 -1.29 -3.36 16.07
CA PRO A 79 -0.74 -4.18 17.16
C PRO A 79 -1.81 -4.63 18.16
N PHE A 80 -2.97 -4.00 18.14
CA PHE A 80 -4.06 -4.29 19.08
C PHE A 80 -5.30 -4.78 18.35
N PHE A 81 -5.09 -5.63 17.40
CA PHE A 81 -6.20 -6.14 16.64
C PHE A 81 -7.00 -7.10 17.49
N LEU A 82 -8.22 -6.76 17.73
CA LEU A 82 -9.16 -7.61 18.48
C LEU A 82 -10.34 -7.93 17.62
#